data_95c11ef7d2483b490d29451233439e47
#
_entry.id   95c11ef7d2483b490d29451233439e47
#
_cell.length_a   1.000
_cell.length_b   1.000
_cell.length_c   1.000
_cell.angle_alpha   90.00
_cell.angle_beta   90.00
_cell.angle_gamma   90.00
#
_symmetry.space_group_name_H-M   'P 1'
#
loop_
_entity.id
_entity.type
_entity.pdbx_description
1 polymer ?
#
loop_
_entity_poly.entity_id
_entity_poly.type
_entity_poly.pdbx_seq_one_letter_code
_entity_poly.pdbx_strand_id
1 'polypeptide(L)'
;MLDSFFFDTAASEPDSPALWVDERLYGYDELASRARRIAAGLTAAMPAGRLGRCLLFAHRSVAAYAGLLGILKAGFAYVPLNPNVPAARIAAVIEQSGAPLLLVDRRCKAVLGEVLSLLDDCPRILLLDDEGGLHSEPSVAEAATSRAPHDQAYVLFTSGSTGAPKGVPISHANAHAYVTGQLQLLGRMPRARYAQWCELTFDPSVHDMFVCWANGGCLYVPKTVEPIYNAAFIKDHAITHWSSVPSVAGFMQQFRKLGANEFPSVRVTLFGGEPLPRLLVQAWLQAAPNSRVLNMYGPTETTVACAAFEVTPDSPGDPQHAVMPLGGALPGMELLIVDAALAPVAPGESGELLIGGPQLAAGYLSADEPGNCRFVSMSYPGRTSQRWYRSSDAAREVAGQGIVFQGRLDTQIKIRGNRIELEEVEHVVQACSQAALCAVVAWPVDDAGRAGGLIAFVTSTQGSALQILQACRQRLPVYAVPQRIVQLDALPLNANGKIDRKALAECCASIDALA
;
A
#
# COMPACT_ATOMS: atom_id res chain seq x y z
N MET A 1 7.25 -3.86 20.14
CA MET A 1 7.11 -4.74 18.96
C MET A 1 5.78 -4.42 18.30
N LEU A 2 5.60 -4.67 16.99
CA LEU A 2 4.33 -4.33 16.33
C LEU A 2 3.13 -5.11 16.87
N ASP A 3 3.31 -6.39 17.13
CA ASP A 3 2.26 -7.28 17.66
C ASP A 3 1.82 -6.93 19.10
N SER A 4 2.64 -6.21 19.87
CA SER A 4 2.26 -5.80 21.23
C SER A 4 1.01 -4.92 21.25
N PHE A 5 0.79 -4.08 20.25
CA PHE A 5 -0.42 -3.26 20.13
C PHE A 5 -1.72 -4.09 20.13
N PHE A 6 -1.67 -5.30 19.60
CA PHE A 6 -2.80 -6.23 19.65
C PHE A 6 -2.82 -7.04 20.97
N PHE A 7 -1.69 -7.68 21.33
CA PHE A 7 -1.67 -8.61 22.46
C PHE A 7 -1.81 -7.93 23.82
N ASP A 8 -1.33 -6.69 23.95
CA ASP A 8 -1.52 -5.90 25.19
C ASP A 8 -2.99 -5.51 25.36
N THR A 9 -3.68 -5.16 24.27
CA THR A 9 -5.14 -4.92 24.29
C THR A 9 -5.90 -6.21 24.58
N ALA A 10 -5.51 -7.33 23.96
CA ALA A 10 -6.13 -8.63 24.23
C ALA A 10 -5.99 -9.07 25.69
N ALA A 11 -4.89 -8.69 26.35
CA ALA A 11 -4.70 -8.96 27.79
C ALA A 11 -5.54 -8.06 28.68
N SER A 12 -5.75 -6.79 28.30
CA SER A 12 -6.49 -5.82 29.10
C SER A 12 -8.00 -5.83 28.84
N GLU A 13 -8.43 -6.15 27.61
CA GLU A 13 -9.82 -6.12 27.17
C GLU A 13 -10.20 -7.40 26.39
N PRO A 14 -10.09 -8.61 26.97
CA PRO A 14 -10.23 -9.88 26.28
C PRO A 14 -11.59 -10.09 25.61
N ASP A 15 -12.67 -9.62 26.21
CA ASP A 15 -14.04 -9.78 25.74
C ASP A 15 -14.46 -8.71 24.73
N SER A 16 -13.65 -7.66 24.53
CA SER A 16 -13.95 -6.58 23.60
C SER A 16 -13.88 -7.08 22.14
N PRO A 17 -14.73 -6.53 21.22
CA PRO A 17 -14.66 -6.87 19.80
C PRO A 17 -13.33 -6.43 19.17
N ALA A 18 -12.65 -7.34 18.47
CA ALA A 18 -11.36 -7.09 17.79
C ALA A 18 -11.47 -7.10 16.27
N LEU A 19 -12.35 -7.96 15.72
CA LEU A 19 -12.45 -8.18 14.28
C LEU A 19 -13.88 -8.55 13.90
N TRP A 20 -14.42 -7.89 12.88
CA TRP A 20 -15.63 -8.31 12.17
C TRP A 20 -15.24 -8.69 10.74
N VAL A 21 -15.42 -9.94 10.38
CA VAL A 21 -15.10 -10.48 9.04
C VAL A 21 -16.01 -11.67 8.74
N ASP A 22 -16.34 -11.88 7.47
CA ASP A 22 -17.25 -12.95 7.03
C ASP A 22 -18.59 -12.96 7.81
N GLU A 23 -19.14 -11.76 8.10
CA GLU A 23 -20.40 -11.54 8.85
C GLU A 23 -20.36 -12.05 10.31
N ARG A 24 -19.18 -12.28 10.86
CA ARG A 24 -18.98 -12.73 12.24
C ARG A 24 -18.07 -11.77 13.00
N LEU A 25 -18.41 -11.56 14.27
CA LEU A 25 -17.63 -10.78 15.23
C LEU A 25 -16.74 -11.71 16.06
N TYR A 26 -15.46 -11.36 16.18
CA TYR A 26 -14.47 -12.07 16.99
C TYR A 26 -13.94 -11.14 18.08
N GLY A 27 -13.89 -11.63 19.33
CA GLY A 27 -13.27 -10.93 20.44
C GLY A 27 -11.75 -10.97 20.41
N TYR A 28 -11.12 -10.11 21.21
CA TYR A 28 -9.66 -10.07 21.31
C TYR A 28 -9.08 -11.40 21.80
N ASP A 29 -9.66 -12.02 22.84
CA ASP A 29 -9.14 -13.31 23.34
C ASP A 29 -9.32 -14.44 22.32
N GLU A 30 -10.46 -14.49 21.63
CA GLU A 30 -10.69 -15.50 20.60
C GLU A 30 -9.65 -15.41 19.47
N LEU A 31 -9.38 -14.18 18.97
CA LEU A 31 -8.40 -13.95 17.91
C LEU A 31 -6.97 -14.18 18.41
N ALA A 32 -6.65 -13.76 19.65
CA ALA A 32 -5.35 -13.99 20.28
C ALA A 32 -5.07 -15.48 20.49
N SER A 33 -6.07 -16.27 20.91
CA SER A 33 -5.94 -17.72 21.11
C SER A 33 -5.65 -18.43 19.78
N ARG A 34 -6.31 -18.03 18.67
CA ARG A 34 -6.00 -18.53 17.32
C ARG A 34 -4.58 -18.19 16.92
N ALA A 35 -4.17 -16.93 17.10
CA ALA A 35 -2.82 -16.47 16.75
C ALA A 35 -1.73 -17.21 17.56
N ARG A 36 -1.96 -17.49 18.86
CA ARG A 36 -1.01 -18.25 19.69
C ARG A 36 -0.87 -19.69 19.21
N ARG A 37 -1.95 -20.37 18.81
CA ARG A 37 -1.89 -21.73 18.23
C ARG A 37 -1.09 -21.76 16.94
N ILE A 38 -1.31 -20.78 16.05
CA ILE A 38 -0.54 -20.64 14.81
C ILE A 38 0.94 -20.41 15.13
N ALA A 39 1.24 -19.51 16.08
CA ALA A 39 2.62 -19.24 16.49
C ALA A 39 3.34 -20.48 17.01
N ALA A 40 2.69 -21.29 17.84
CA ALA A 40 3.24 -22.55 18.32
C ALA A 40 3.56 -23.53 17.18
N GLY A 41 2.65 -23.68 16.22
CA GLY A 41 2.87 -24.53 15.04
C GLY A 41 3.99 -24.00 14.12
N LEU A 42 4.10 -22.69 13.92
CA LEU A 42 5.20 -22.09 13.15
C LEU A 42 6.56 -22.33 13.84
N THR A 43 6.62 -22.14 15.16
CA THR A 43 7.84 -22.39 15.95
C THR A 43 8.27 -23.86 15.87
N ALA A 44 7.33 -24.81 15.95
CA ALA A 44 7.60 -26.23 15.80
C ALA A 44 8.03 -26.64 14.38
N ALA A 45 7.62 -25.87 13.36
CA ALA A 45 7.97 -26.13 11.97
C ALA A 45 9.37 -25.65 11.58
N MET A 46 10.03 -24.83 12.41
CA MET A 46 11.35 -24.26 12.12
C MET A 46 12.40 -24.72 13.14
N PRO A 47 13.66 -24.90 12.70
CA PRO A 47 14.77 -25.12 13.62
C PRO A 47 14.92 -23.93 14.60
N ALA A 48 15.26 -24.25 15.87
CA ALA A 48 15.43 -23.25 16.91
C ALA A 48 16.48 -22.18 16.52
N GLY A 49 16.17 -20.89 16.78
CA GLY A 49 17.09 -19.77 16.63
C GLY A 49 17.12 -19.12 15.24
N ARG A 50 16.30 -19.53 14.28
CA ARG A 50 16.21 -18.88 12.97
C ARG A 50 15.05 -17.89 12.96
N LEU A 51 15.36 -16.59 13.03
CA LEU A 51 14.45 -15.53 12.61
C LEU A 51 14.35 -15.52 11.08
N GLY A 52 13.17 -15.33 10.55
CA GLY A 52 12.97 -15.34 9.10
C GLY A 52 11.65 -14.68 8.69
N ARG A 53 11.26 -14.96 7.47
CA ARG A 53 9.99 -14.51 6.89
C ARG A 53 9.05 -15.69 6.78
N CYS A 54 7.75 -15.43 6.89
CA CYS A 54 6.70 -16.39 6.63
C CYS A 54 5.70 -15.76 5.65
N LEU A 55 5.47 -16.42 4.53
CA LEU A 55 4.48 -16.03 3.55
C LEU A 55 3.07 -16.33 4.10
N LEU A 56 2.14 -15.43 3.86
CA LEU A 56 0.73 -15.57 4.21
C LEU A 56 -0.12 -15.52 2.93
N PHE A 57 -0.55 -16.68 2.46
CA PHE A 57 -1.38 -16.81 1.27
C PHE A 57 -2.84 -17.03 1.69
N ALA A 58 -3.58 -15.94 1.80
CA ALA A 58 -4.93 -15.96 2.33
C ALA A 58 -5.78 -14.82 1.74
N HIS A 59 -7.09 -15.09 1.59
CA HIS A 59 -8.08 -14.02 1.45
C HIS A 59 -8.24 -13.28 2.78
N ARG A 60 -8.84 -12.08 2.76
CA ARG A 60 -9.17 -11.33 3.99
C ARG A 60 -10.25 -12.08 4.78
N SER A 61 -9.82 -12.89 5.73
CA SER A 61 -10.61 -13.83 6.52
C SER A 61 -10.06 -13.90 7.95
N VAL A 62 -10.79 -14.49 8.89
CA VAL A 62 -10.25 -14.70 10.25
C VAL A 62 -8.91 -15.45 10.22
N ALA A 63 -8.75 -16.39 9.28
CA ALA A 63 -7.49 -17.13 9.11
C ALA A 63 -6.33 -16.21 8.72
N ALA A 64 -6.56 -15.21 7.88
CA ALA A 64 -5.53 -14.23 7.49
C ALA A 64 -5.08 -13.37 8.67
N TYR A 65 -6.00 -12.82 9.47
CA TYR A 65 -5.66 -11.96 10.60
C TYR A 65 -5.04 -12.74 11.76
N ALA A 66 -5.58 -13.92 12.08
CA ALA A 66 -4.97 -14.82 13.04
C ALA A 66 -3.59 -15.31 12.58
N GLY A 67 -3.43 -15.61 11.28
CA GLY A 67 -2.18 -15.99 10.64
C GLY A 67 -1.11 -14.92 10.75
N LEU A 68 -1.47 -13.68 10.39
CA LEU A 68 -0.57 -12.52 10.48
C LEU A 68 -0.09 -12.29 11.91
N LEU A 69 -1.02 -12.27 12.88
CA LEU A 69 -0.69 -12.12 14.31
C LEU A 69 0.12 -13.30 14.83
N GLY A 70 -0.17 -14.53 14.36
CA GLY A 70 0.57 -15.73 14.71
C GLY A 70 2.01 -15.72 14.17
N ILE A 71 2.21 -15.24 12.94
CA ILE A 71 3.53 -15.07 12.33
C ILE A 71 4.36 -14.08 13.16
N LEU A 72 3.81 -12.92 13.48
CA LEU A 72 4.48 -11.92 14.32
C LEU A 72 4.78 -12.46 15.71
N LYS A 73 3.82 -13.17 16.34
CA LYS A 73 3.98 -13.75 17.67
C LYS A 73 5.08 -14.81 17.71
N ALA A 74 5.24 -15.58 16.63
CA ALA A 74 6.30 -16.57 16.48
C ALA A 74 7.69 -15.95 16.22
N GLY A 75 7.77 -14.63 16.00
CA GLY A 75 9.02 -13.91 15.74
C GLY A 75 9.41 -13.81 14.27
N PHE A 76 8.49 -14.13 13.34
CA PHE A 76 8.73 -13.99 11.90
C PHE A 76 8.19 -12.67 11.38
N ALA A 77 8.78 -12.17 10.28
CA ALA A 77 8.17 -11.15 9.48
C ALA A 77 7.09 -11.75 8.57
N TYR A 78 5.88 -11.17 8.52
CA TYR A 78 4.88 -11.62 7.57
C TYR A 78 5.11 -11.03 6.18
N VAL A 79 4.85 -11.85 5.15
CA VAL A 79 4.86 -11.46 3.73
C VAL A 79 3.51 -11.84 3.15
N PRO A 80 2.57 -10.90 3.02
CA PRO A 80 1.23 -11.22 2.54
C PRO A 80 1.24 -11.45 1.02
N LEU A 81 0.48 -12.44 0.57
CA LEU A 81 0.24 -12.75 -0.83
C LEU A 81 -1.24 -12.57 -1.15
N ASN A 82 -1.54 -11.86 -2.23
CA ASN A 82 -2.92 -11.65 -2.68
C ASN A 82 -3.34 -12.77 -3.65
N PRO A 83 -4.34 -13.60 -3.30
CA PRO A 83 -4.83 -14.68 -4.17
C PRO A 83 -5.50 -14.19 -5.46
N ASN A 84 -5.81 -12.90 -5.56
CA ASN A 84 -6.52 -12.32 -6.71
C ASN A 84 -5.59 -11.75 -7.79
N VAL A 85 -4.25 -11.88 -7.62
CA VAL A 85 -3.28 -11.48 -8.65
C VAL A 85 -2.78 -12.71 -9.41
N PRO A 86 -2.21 -12.55 -10.64
CA PRO A 86 -1.71 -13.67 -11.43
C PRO A 86 -0.72 -14.57 -10.67
N ALA A 87 -0.81 -15.88 -10.88
CA ALA A 87 0.07 -16.87 -10.25
C ALA A 87 1.56 -16.58 -10.46
N ALA A 88 1.95 -16.12 -11.67
CA ALA A 88 3.33 -15.73 -11.96
C ALA A 88 3.85 -14.59 -11.06
N ARG A 89 2.98 -13.62 -10.71
CA ARG A 89 3.37 -12.55 -9.78
C ARG A 89 3.51 -13.07 -8.35
N ILE A 90 2.61 -13.97 -7.93
CA ILE A 90 2.71 -14.61 -6.61
C ILE A 90 4.01 -15.41 -6.51
N ALA A 91 4.34 -16.22 -7.52
CA ALA A 91 5.57 -16.99 -7.59
C ALA A 91 6.82 -16.08 -7.48
N ALA A 92 6.86 -14.99 -8.23
CA ALA A 92 7.97 -14.03 -8.16
C ALA A 92 8.14 -13.42 -6.75
N VAL A 93 7.06 -13.14 -6.02
CA VAL A 93 7.13 -12.66 -4.63
C VAL A 93 7.64 -13.76 -3.70
N ILE A 94 7.20 -15.00 -3.87
CA ILE A 94 7.67 -16.15 -3.07
C ILE A 94 9.19 -16.30 -3.22
N GLU A 95 9.70 -16.37 -4.44
CA GLU A 95 11.12 -16.51 -4.74
C GLU A 95 11.95 -15.36 -4.17
N GLN A 96 11.56 -14.12 -4.44
CA GLN A 96 12.29 -12.95 -3.97
C GLN A 96 12.24 -12.78 -2.45
N SER A 97 11.17 -13.25 -1.80
CA SER A 97 11.08 -13.17 -0.34
C SER A 97 12.11 -14.04 0.37
N GLY A 98 12.53 -15.14 -0.25
CA GLY A 98 13.40 -16.14 0.37
C GLY A 98 12.80 -16.74 1.65
N ALA A 99 11.49 -16.69 1.81
CA ALA A 99 10.79 -17.15 3.00
C ALA A 99 10.71 -18.68 3.02
N PRO A 100 11.15 -19.36 4.09
CA PRO A 100 11.15 -20.81 4.17
C PRO A 100 9.78 -21.43 4.47
N LEU A 101 8.80 -20.61 4.90
CA LEU A 101 7.47 -21.05 5.29
C LEU A 101 6.38 -20.34 4.48
N LEU A 102 5.36 -21.10 4.10
CA LEU A 102 4.15 -20.60 3.43
C LEU A 102 2.90 -21.05 4.21
N LEU A 103 2.26 -20.10 4.87
CA LEU A 103 1.01 -20.30 5.59
C LEU A 103 -0.14 -20.06 4.61
N VAL A 104 -0.99 -21.07 4.40
CA VAL A 104 -2.01 -21.06 3.34
C VAL A 104 -3.41 -21.22 3.92
N ASP A 105 -4.31 -20.28 3.59
CA ASP A 105 -5.75 -20.46 3.79
C ASP A 105 -6.28 -21.53 2.81
N ARG A 106 -7.08 -22.46 3.29
CA ARG A 106 -7.69 -23.52 2.46
C ARG A 106 -8.44 -22.99 1.24
N ARG A 107 -9.02 -21.81 1.34
CA ARG A 107 -9.70 -21.13 0.21
C ARG A 107 -8.77 -20.85 -0.96
N CYS A 108 -7.45 -20.79 -0.73
CA CYS A 108 -6.43 -20.52 -1.75
C CYS A 108 -5.92 -21.78 -2.47
N LYS A 109 -6.40 -22.99 -2.11
CA LYS A 109 -5.91 -24.26 -2.67
C LYS A 109 -5.99 -24.34 -4.20
N ALA A 110 -7.04 -23.78 -4.79
CA ALA A 110 -7.22 -23.83 -6.24
C ALA A 110 -6.10 -23.09 -6.99
N VAL A 111 -5.69 -21.92 -6.47
CA VAL A 111 -4.61 -21.10 -7.06
C VAL A 111 -3.23 -21.61 -6.65
N LEU A 112 -3.12 -22.24 -5.48
CA LEU A 112 -1.85 -22.73 -4.93
C LEU A 112 -1.15 -23.70 -5.89
N GLY A 113 -1.88 -24.64 -6.50
CA GLY A 113 -1.30 -25.61 -7.43
C GLY A 113 -0.64 -24.98 -8.65
N GLU A 114 -1.26 -23.95 -9.21
CA GLU A 114 -0.71 -23.17 -10.31
C GLU A 114 0.55 -22.40 -9.86
N VAL A 115 0.51 -21.74 -8.70
CA VAL A 115 1.66 -21.01 -8.16
C VAL A 115 2.85 -21.95 -7.93
N LEU A 116 2.62 -23.11 -7.30
CA LEU A 116 3.70 -24.07 -7.00
C LEU A 116 4.32 -24.65 -8.26
N SER A 117 3.58 -24.80 -9.35
CA SER A 117 4.12 -25.27 -10.64
C SER A 117 5.10 -24.31 -11.31
N LEU A 118 5.16 -23.06 -10.84
CA LEU A 118 6.04 -22.01 -11.36
C LEU A 118 7.29 -21.80 -10.49
N LEU A 119 7.41 -22.48 -9.35
CA LEU A 119 8.52 -22.32 -8.41
C LEU A 119 9.58 -23.38 -8.64
N ASP A 120 10.86 -22.99 -8.65
CA ASP A 120 11.99 -23.91 -8.63
C ASP A 120 12.15 -24.58 -7.26
N ASP A 121 12.07 -23.78 -6.18
CA ASP A 121 12.11 -24.22 -4.78
C ASP A 121 10.82 -23.88 -4.05
N CYS A 122 10.15 -24.87 -3.47
CA CYS A 122 8.92 -24.68 -2.74
C CYS A 122 9.19 -24.45 -1.24
N PRO A 123 8.65 -23.38 -0.64
CA PRO A 123 8.66 -23.22 0.81
C PRO A 123 7.86 -24.34 1.49
N ARG A 124 8.17 -24.63 2.77
CA ARG A 124 7.37 -25.57 3.55
C ARG A 124 5.96 -25.02 3.76
N ILE A 125 4.95 -25.77 3.29
CA ILE A 125 3.54 -25.36 3.34
C ILE A 125 2.91 -25.80 4.65
N LEU A 126 2.21 -24.86 5.31
CA LEU A 126 1.39 -25.08 6.49
C LEU A 126 -0.05 -24.63 6.16
N LEU A 127 -1.01 -25.53 6.35
CA LEU A 127 -2.42 -25.23 6.04
C LEU A 127 -3.13 -24.68 7.27
N LEU A 128 -3.79 -23.54 7.11
CA LEU A 128 -4.77 -23.03 8.06
C LEU A 128 -6.10 -23.79 7.88
N ASP A 129 -6.73 -24.15 8.98
CA ASP A 129 -8.10 -24.65 8.96
C ASP A 129 -9.13 -23.52 8.79
N ASP A 130 -10.40 -23.89 8.59
CA ASP A 130 -11.48 -22.91 8.38
C ASP A 130 -11.76 -22.05 9.63
N GLU A 131 -11.27 -22.48 10.78
CA GLU A 131 -11.36 -21.77 12.05
C GLU A 131 -10.12 -20.91 12.34
N GLY A 132 -9.10 -20.89 11.44
CA GLY A 132 -7.87 -20.13 11.61
C GLY A 132 -6.89 -20.80 12.59
N GLY A 133 -6.89 -22.13 12.71
CA GLY A 133 -5.90 -22.94 13.40
C GLY A 133 -4.94 -23.63 12.42
N LEU A 134 -3.87 -24.23 12.92
CA LEU A 134 -3.02 -25.13 12.14
C LEU A 134 -3.43 -26.59 12.36
N HIS A 135 -3.48 -27.36 11.27
CA HIS A 135 -3.56 -28.81 11.33
C HIS A 135 -2.21 -29.41 11.76
N SER A 136 -1.81 -29.20 13.01
CA SER A 136 -0.69 -29.89 13.64
C SER A 136 -0.99 -30.05 15.12
N GLU A 137 -0.62 -31.20 15.69
CA GLU A 137 -0.73 -31.40 17.14
C GLU A 137 0.08 -30.31 17.86
N PRO A 138 -0.46 -29.70 18.92
CA PRO A 138 0.23 -28.65 19.65
C PRO A 138 1.46 -29.24 20.35
N SER A 139 2.63 -28.96 19.85
CA SER A 139 3.86 -29.07 20.62
C SER A 139 3.86 -27.94 21.64
N VAL A 140 3.86 -28.30 22.93
CA VAL A 140 3.86 -27.36 24.06
C VAL A 140 5.26 -26.76 24.24
N ALA A 141 5.71 -25.96 23.30
CA ALA A 141 6.95 -25.22 23.46
C ALA A 141 6.73 -23.76 23.04
N GLU A 142 6.41 -22.90 23.99
CA GLU A 142 6.68 -21.48 23.86
C GLU A 142 8.21 -21.27 23.88
N ALA A 143 8.85 -21.52 22.75
CA ALA A 143 10.22 -21.05 22.56
C ALA A 143 10.13 -19.55 22.31
N ALA A 144 10.40 -18.74 23.34
CA ALA A 144 10.59 -17.31 23.21
C ALA A 144 11.79 -17.07 22.27
N THR A 145 11.52 -16.83 20.99
CA THR A 145 12.54 -16.30 20.08
C THR A 145 12.85 -14.87 20.54
N SER A 146 14.13 -14.61 20.88
CA SER A 146 14.58 -13.26 21.21
C SER A 146 14.41 -12.38 19.98
N ARG A 147 13.51 -11.39 20.07
CA ARG A 147 13.21 -10.42 19.00
C ARG A 147 13.80 -9.06 19.34
N ALA A 148 14.41 -8.40 18.36
CA ALA A 148 14.93 -7.06 18.51
C ALA A 148 14.02 -6.04 17.78
N PRO A 149 13.98 -4.78 18.22
CA PRO A 149 13.20 -3.73 17.55
C PRO A 149 13.56 -3.52 16.06
N HIS A 150 14.79 -3.82 15.69
CA HIS A 150 15.27 -3.68 14.31
C HIS A 150 15.01 -4.92 13.43
N ASP A 151 14.49 -6.02 14.01
CA ASP A 151 14.06 -7.16 13.21
C ASP A 151 12.87 -6.77 12.33
N GLN A 152 12.76 -7.45 11.18
CA GLN A 152 11.66 -7.22 10.25
C GLN A 152 10.33 -7.62 10.88
N ALA A 153 9.33 -6.74 10.79
CA ALA A 153 7.96 -7.03 11.16
C ALA A 153 7.16 -7.53 9.95
N TYR A 154 7.40 -6.93 8.79
CA TYR A 154 6.76 -7.32 7.53
C TYR A 154 7.59 -6.93 6.32
N VAL A 155 7.29 -7.58 5.19
CA VAL A 155 7.80 -7.19 3.88
C VAL A 155 6.62 -7.05 2.93
N LEU A 156 6.46 -5.86 2.35
CA LEU A 156 5.47 -5.61 1.30
C LEU A 156 6.17 -5.44 -0.05
N PHE A 157 5.58 -6.03 -1.08
CA PHE A 157 6.13 -5.96 -2.42
C PHE A 157 5.42 -4.89 -3.25
N THR A 158 6.21 -3.99 -3.82
CA THR A 158 5.75 -2.91 -4.70
C THR A 158 6.21 -3.18 -6.14
N SER A 159 5.68 -2.44 -7.11
CA SER A 159 6.17 -2.46 -8.49
C SER A 159 7.66 -2.06 -8.55
N GLY A 160 8.41 -2.72 -9.43
CA GLY A 160 9.84 -2.48 -9.62
C GLY A 160 10.17 -2.00 -11.04
N SER A 161 11.12 -1.08 -11.18
CA SER A 161 11.56 -0.56 -12.48
C SER A 161 12.22 -1.60 -13.38
N THR A 162 12.65 -2.73 -12.83
CA THR A 162 13.25 -3.85 -13.55
C THR A 162 12.22 -4.85 -14.11
N GLY A 163 10.91 -4.59 -13.91
CA GLY A 163 9.85 -5.51 -14.31
C GLY A 163 9.53 -6.60 -13.28
N ALA A 164 10.29 -6.70 -12.20
CA ALA A 164 10.04 -7.62 -11.09
C ALA A 164 9.59 -6.84 -9.83
N PRO A 165 8.73 -7.44 -8.98
CA PRO A 165 8.33 -6.81 -7.73
C PRO A 165 9.55 -6.57 -6.82
N LYS A 166 9.57 -5.46 -6.07
CA LYS A 166 10.62 -5.17 -5.09
C LYS A 166 10.07 -5.22 -3.66
N GLY A 167 10.73 -5.97 -2.79
CA GLY A 167 10.34 -6.11 -1.38
C GLY A 167 10.84 -4.94 -0.54
N VAL A 168 9.95 -4.34 0.23
CA VAL A 168 10.24 -3.29 1.21
C VAL A 168 10.15 -3.88 2.62
N PRO A 169 11.27 -4.18 3.28
CA PRO A 169 11.29 -4.69 4.64
C PRO A 169 11.09 -3.56 5.64
N ILE A 170 10.08 -3.68 6.49
CA ILE A 170 9.79 -2.75 7.57
C ILE A 170 10.06 -3.43 8.90
N SER A 171 10.87 -2.79 9.75
CA SER A 171 11.19 -3.30 11.08
C SER A 171 10.06 -3.05 12.08
N HIS A 172 10.10 -3.79 13.19
CA HIS A 172 9.21 -3.52 14.31
C HIS A 172 9.35 -2.08 14.83
N ALA A 173 10.57 -1.53 14.84
CA ALA A 173 10.82 -0.15 15.26
C ALA A 173 10.16 0.86 14.33
N ASN A 174 10.27 0.67 13.00
CA ASN A 174 9.64 1.56 12.02
C ASN A 174 8.11 1.55 12.17
N ALA A 175 7.51 0.36 12.19
CA ALA A 175 6.07 0.20 12.33
C ALA A 175 5.56 0.72 13.69
N HIS A 176 6.30 0.49 14.77
CA HIS A 176 5.98 1.01 16.10
C HIS A 176 6.00 2.56 16.13
N ALA A 177 7.03 3.17 15.52
CA ALA A 177 7.11 4.64 15.41
C ALA A 177 5.90 5.20 14.66
N TYR A 178 5.50 4.56 13.54
CA TYR A 178 4.32 4.95 12.79
C TYR A 178 3.04 4.87 13.63
N VAL A 179 2.74 3.72 14.23
CA VAL A 179 1.52 3.52 15.02
C VAL A 179 1.46 4.51 16.19
N THR A 180 2.58 4.69 16.91
CA THR A 180 2.66 5.65 18.01
C THR A 180 2.44 7.09 17.53
N GLY A 181 3.04 7.48 16.40
CA GLY A 181 2.83 8.79 15.77
C GLY A 181 1.36 9.02 15.39
N GLN A 182 0.68 7.99 14.86
CA GLN A 182 -0.75 8.07 14.56
C GLN A 182 -1.62 8.23 15.81
N LEU A 183 -1.32 7.52 16.90
CA LEU A 183 -2.02 7.69 18.17
C LEU A 183 -1.84 9.10 18.76
N GLN A 184 -0.68 9.72 18.57
CA GLN A 184 -0.44 11.12 18.96
C GLN A 184 -1.23 12.10 18.08
N LEU A 185 -1.26 11.89 16.77
CA LEU A 185 -1.96 12.76 15.81
C LEU A 185 -3.49 12.69 15.96
N LEU A 186 -4.02 11.47 16.03
CA LEU A 186 -5.47 11.23 16.01
C LEU A 186 -6.10 11.31 17.41
N GLY A 187 -5.32 11.09 18.45
CA GLY A 187 -5.81 10.88 19.80
C GLY A 187 -6.36 9.46 20.01
N ARG A 188 -6.62 9.11 21.26
CA ARG A 188 -7.22 7.82 21.60
C ARG A 188 -8.73 7.85 21.40
N MET A 189 -9.24 6.87 20.67
CA MET A 189 -10.67 6.65 20.46
C MET A 189 -11.01 5.19 20.76
N PRO A 190 -11.22 4.82 22.04
CA PRO A 190 -11.53 3.45 22.43
C PRO A 190 -12.85 2.99 21.79
N ARG A 191 -12.94 1.69 21.48
CA ARG A 191 -14.11 1.05 20.85
C ARG A 191 -14.50 1.61 19.48
N ALA A 192 -13.54 2.25 18.80
CA ALA A 192 -13.74 2.72 17.44
C ALA A 192 -13.92 1.56 16.46
N ARG A 193 -14.66 1.81 15.39
CA ARG A 193 -14.93 0.87 14.31
C ARG A 193 -14.14 1.29 13.08
N TYR A 194 -13.08 0.55 12.79
CA TYR A 194 -12.18 0.83 11.66
C TYR A 194 -12.60 0.00 10.46
N ALA A 195 -12.75 0.62 9.30
CA ALA A 195 -12.99 -0.11 8.05
C ALA A 195 -11.65 -0.41 7.36
N GLN A 196 -11.43 -1.67 6.94
CA GLN A 196 -10.28 -2.05 6.13
C GLN A 196 -10.71 -2.35 4.70
N TRP A 197 -10.46 -1.40 3.80
CA TRP A 197 -10.77 -1.55 2.38
C TRP A 197 -9.64 -2.14 1.56
N CYS A 198 -8.39 -1.88 1.94
CA CYS A 198 -7.25 -2.33 1.16
C CYS A 198 -6.92 -3.82 1.40
N GLU A 199 -6.26 -4.43 0.43
CA GLU A 199 -5.67 -5.76 0.59
C GLU A 199 -4.49 -5.73 1.55
N LEU A 200 -4.19 -6.86 2.19
CA LEU A 200 -3.07 -6.99 3.15
C LEU A 200 -1.70 -6.73 2.51
N THR A 201 -1.61 -6.78 1.19
CA THR A 201 -0.40 -6.48 0.41
C THR A 201 -0.11 -4.99 0.27
N PHE A 202 -1.00 -4.11 0.76
CA PHE A 202 -0.81 -2.67 0.77
C PHE A 202 -0.59 -2.17 2.20
N ASP A 203 0.31 -1.21 2.35
CA ASP A 203 0.72 -0.66 3.65
C ASP A 203 -0.38 0.07 4.45
N PRO A 204 -1.46 0.68 3.87
CA PRO A 204 -2.57 1.17 4.67
C PRO A 204 -3.25 0.10 5.52
N SER A 205 -3.12 -1.20 5.15
CA SER A 205 -3.63 -2.30 5.98
C SER A 205 -2.96 -2.34 7.36
N VAL A 206 -1.69 -1.97 7.45
CA VAL A 206 -0.94 -1.86 8.72
C VAL A 206 -1.55 -0.77 9.60
N HIS A 207 -1.91 0.39 9.00
CA HIS A 207 -2.64 1.44 9.71
C HIS A 207 -3.96 0.91 10.26
N ASP A 208 -4.80 0.39 9.37
CA ASP A 208 -6.15 -0.04 9.73
C ASP A 208 -6.13 -1.10 10.84
N MET A 209 -5.20 -2.07 10.80
CA MET A 209 -5.06 -3.11 11.82
C MET A 209 -4.47 -2.58 13.12
N PHE A 210 -3.25 -2.07 13.07
CA PHE A 210 -2.48 -1.85 14.30
C PHE A 210 -2.83 -0.56 15.02
N VAL A 211 -3.26 0.49 14.32
CA VAL A 211 -3.82 1.69 14.98
C VAL A 211 -5.19 1.38 15.59
N CYS A 212 -6.02 0.57 14.91
CA CYS A 212 -7.27 0.06 15.45
C CYS A 212 -7.05 -0.69 16.77
N TRP A 213 -6.21 -1.72 16.76
CA TRP A 213 -5.99 -2.57 17.93
C TRP A 213 -5.27 -1.85 19.06
N ALA A 214 -4.36 -0.91 18.76
CA ALA A 214 -3.73 -0.05 19.76
C ALA A 214 -4.74 0.88 20.49
N ASN A 215 -5.88 1.15 19.86
CA ASN A 215 -6.98 1.93 20.44
C ASN A 215 -8.06 1.07 21.13
N GLY A 216 -7.92 -0.26 21.17
CA GLY A 216 -8.99 -1.14 21.63
C GLY A 216 -10.22 -1.13 20.71
N GLY A 217 -10.00 -0.85 19.42
CA GLY A 217 -11.03 -0.79 18.41
C GLY A 217 -11.37 -2.15 17.79
N CYS A 218 -12.38 -2.19 16.95
CA CYS A 218 -12.77 -3.35 16.16
C CYS A 218 -12.53 -3.07 14.68
N LEU A 219 -11.80 -3.97 14.02
CA LEU A 219 -11.55 -3.92 12.58
C LEU A 219 -12.73 -4.54 11.82
N TYR A 220 -13.33 -3.78 10.92
CA TYR A 220 -14.43 -4.22 10.06
C TYR A 220 -13.93 -4.45 8.64
N VAL A 221 -14.05 -5.67 8.17
CA VAL A 221 -13.52 -6.11 6.87
C VAL A 221 -14.68 -6.43 5.92
N PRO A 222 -14.89 -5.63 4.86
CA PRO A 222 -15.95 -5.90 3.89
C PRO A 222 -15.60 -7.11 3.01
N LYS A 223 -16.60 -7.84 2.55
CA LYS A 223 -16.45 -8.97 1.61
C LYS A 223 -15.83 -8.56 0.28
N THR A 224 -16.14 -7.36 -0.17
CA THR A 224 -15.66 -6.82 -1.44
C THR A 224 -15.05 -5.44 -1.24
N VAL A 225 -14.05 -5.14 -2.04
CA VAL A 225 -13.42 -3.79 -2.09
C VAL A 225 -14.05 -2.90 -3.16
N GLU A 226 -15.16 -3.34 -3.80
CA GLU A 226 -15.82 -2.54 -4.83
C GLU A 226 -16.42 -1.26 -4.24
N PRO A 227 -16.06 -0.08 -4.77
CA PRO A 227 -16.44 1.22 -4.21
C PRO A 227 -17.94 1.47 -4.07
N ILE A 228 -18.76 0.82 -4.89
CA ILE A 228 -20.21 0.99 -4.88
C ILE A 228 -20.88 0.54 -3.57
N TYR A 229 -20.27 -0.41 -2.86
CA TYR A 229 -20.79 -0.95 -1.60
C TYR A 229 -20.33 -0.18 -0.36
N ASN A 230 -19.36 0.74 -0.51
CA ASN A 230 -18.73 1.44 0.60
C ASN A 230 -19.74 2.25 1.44
N ALA A 231 -20.63 3.00 0.79
CA ALA A 231 -21.59 3.85 1.49
C ALA A 231 -22.54 3.04 2.38
N ALA A 232 -23.03 1.89 1.89
CA ALA A 232 -23.86 0.99 2.68
C ALA A 232 -23.08 0.42 3.86
N PHE A 233 -21.85 -0.05 3.62
CA PHE A 233 -21.00 -0.62 4.66
C PHE A 233 -20.70 0.37 5.80
N ILE A 234 -20.38 1.64 5.47
CA ILE A 234 -20.16 2.69 6.46
C ILE A 234 -21.39 2.86 7.36
N LYS A 235 -22.59 2.87 6.77
CA LYS A 235 -23.85 3.07 7.50
C LYS A 235 -24.24 1.84 8.33
N ASP A 236 -24.26 0.68 7.70
CA ASP A 236 -24.75 -0.56 8.30
C ASP A 236 -23.91 -0.97 9.53
N HIS A 237 -22.61 -0.66 9.48
CA HIS A 237 -21.69 -0.96 10.58
C HIS A 237 -21.34 0.24 11.44
N ALA A 238 -21.95 1.42 11.18
CA ALA A 238 -21.67 2.67 11.89
C ALA A 238 -20.15 2.91 12.05
N ILE A 239 -19.42 2.83 10.92
CA ILE A 239 -17.97 3.00 10.87
C ILE A 239 -17.60 4.37 11.42
N THR A 240 -16.57 4.43 12.26
CA THR A 240 -16.07 5.66 12.87
C THR A 240 -14.76 6.12 12.28
N HIS A 241 -13.93 5.18 11.78
CA HIS A 241 -12.66 5.44 11.10
C HIS A 241 -12.72 4.91 9.69
N TRP A 242 -12.53 5.82 8.75
CA TRP A 242 -12.51 5.54 7.33
C TRP A 242 -11.15 5.89 6.74
N SER A 243 -10.53 4.95 6.05
CA SER A 243 -9.27 5.13 5.33
C SER A 243 -9.46 4.70 3.89
N SER A 244 -9.15 5.55 2.92
CA SER A 244 -9.22 5.19 1.49
C SER A 244 -8.37 6.10 0.62
N VAL A 245 -8.19 5.68 -0.63
CA VAL A 245 -7.68 6.59 -1.67
C VAL A 245 -8.78 7.56 -2.11
N PRO A 246 -8.44 8.79 -2.53
CA PRO A 246 -9.41 9.79 -3.01
C PRO A 246 -10.35 9.29 -4.11
N SER A 247 -9.86 8.45 -5.02
CA SER A 247 -10.66 7.91 -6.12
C SER A 247 -11.84 7.06 -5.63
N VAL A 248 -11.74 6.38 -4.49
CA VAL A 248 -12.86 5.63 -3.88
C VAL A 248 -14.00 6.57 -3.50
N ALA A 249 -13.71 7.66 -2.80
CA ALA A 249 -14.72 8.68 -2.49
C ALA A 249 -15.24 9.37 -3.75
N GLY A 250 -14.39 9.58 -4.77
CA GLY A 250 -14.80 10.08 -6.07
C GLY A 250 -15.83 9.19 -6.78
N PHE A 251 -15.66 7.87 -6.73
CA PHE A 251 -16.67 6.91 -7.19
C PHE A 251 -17.97 7.04 -6.40
N MET A 252 -17.90 7.14 -5.06
CA MET A 252 -19.10 7.34 -4.24
C MET A 252 -19.83 8.62 -4.64
N GLN A 253 -19.10 9.71 -4.94
CA GLN A 253 -19.68 10.96 -5.43
C GLN A 253 -20.37 10.78 -6.79
N GLN A 254 -19.70 10.12 -7.74
CA GLN A 254 -20.24 9.85 -9.08
C GLN A 254 -21.56 9.05 -9.01
N PHE A 255 -21.66 8.10 -8.08
CA PHE A 255 -22.87 7.33 -7.84
C PHE A 255 -23.86 7.98 -6.88
N ARG A 256 -23.68 9.30 -6.58
CA ARG A 256 -24.55 10.11 -5.70
C ARG A 256 -24.72 9.51 -4.30
N LYS A 257 -23.64 8.93 -3.75
CA LYS A 257 -23.59 8.34 -2.41
C LYS A 257 -22.98 9.26 -1.36
N LEU A 258 -22.65 10.52 -1.71
CA LEU A 258 -22.18 11.56 -0.81
C LEU A 258 -23.29 12.61 -0.58
N GLY A 259 -24.42 12.18 -0.05
CA GLY A 259 -25.49 13.10 0.39
C GLY A 259 -25.12 13.83 1.68
N ALA A 260 -25.76 14.95 1.96
CA ALA A 260 -25.52 15.67 3.21
C ALA A 260 -25.85 14.81 4.42
N ASN A 261 -24.93 14.75 5.41
CA ASN A 261 -25.07 13.94 6.63
C ASN A 261 -25.27 12.42 6.36
N GLU A 262 -24.70 11.91 5.27
CA GLU A 262 -24.82 10.50 4.89
C GLU A 262 -24.09 9.57 5.87
N PHE A 263 -22.97 10.04 6.45
CA PHE A 263 -22.07 9.29 7.35
C PHE A 263 -21.87 9.97 8.71
N PRO A 264 -22.94 10.15 9.52
CA PRO A 264 -22.83 10.86 10.79
C PRO A 264 -22.01 10.11 11.85
N SER A 265 -21.75 8.81 11.65
CA SER A 265 -20.92 7.98 12.54
C SER A 265 -19.41 8.22 12.36
N VAL A 266 -18.97 8.65 11.18
CA VAL A 266 -17.56 8.82 10.86
C VAL A 266 -16.97 9.97 11.68
N ARG A 267 -15.88 9.71 12.38
CA ARG A 267 -15.14 10.65 13.24
C ARG A 267 -13.78 11.01 12.69
N VAL A 268 -13.16 10.07 11.96
CA VAL A 268 -11.88 10.28 11.31
C VAL A 268 -11.94 9.73 9.90
N THR A 269 -11.45 10.52 8.94
CA THR A 269 -11.24 10.12 7.55
C THR A 269 -9.80 10.37 7.18
N LEU A 270 -9.13 9.35 6.67
CA LEU A 270 -7.79 9.42 6.13
C LEU A 270 -7.83 9.21 4.62
N PHE A 271 -7.47 10.22 3.86
CA PHE A 271 -7.23 10.09 2.43
C PHE A 271 -5.73 10.04 2.16
N GLY A 272 -5.29 9.11 1.34
CA GLY A 272 -3.88 9.00 0.97
C GLY A 272 -3.66 8.23 -0.32
N GLY A 273 -2.43 8.19 -0.78
CA GLY A 273 -2.05 7.41 -1.96
C GLY A 273 -2.31 8.08 -3.31
N GLU A 274 -3.09 9.14 -3.37
CA GLU A 274 -3.38 9.92 -4.59
C GLU A 274 -3.49 11.41 -4.26
N PRO A 275 -3.34 12.33 -5.23
CA PRO A 275 -3.71 13.73 -5.02
C PRO A 275 -5.17 13.86 -4.58
N LEU A 276 -5.41 14.64 -3.53
CA LEU A 276 -6.74 14.82 -2.93
C LEU A 276 -7.41 16.10 -3.46
N PRO A 277 -8.42 16.01 -4.35
CA PRO A 277 -9.09 17.19 -4.90
C PRO A 277 -9.91 17.94 -3.85
N ARG A 278 -9.83 19.27 -3.86
CA ARG A 278 -10.58 20.14 -2.95
C ARG A 278 -12.10 19.94 -3.03
N LEU A 279 -12.63 19.83 -4.24
CA LEU A 279 -14.09 19.64 -4.45
C LEU A 279 -14.59 18.33 -3.85
N LEU A 280 -13.77 17.27 -3.92
CA LEU A 280 -14.10 15.99 -3.30
C LEU A 280 -14.15 16.10 -1.78
N VAL A 281 -13.16 16.80 -1.18
CA VAL A 281 -13.14 17.04 0.26
C VAL A 281 -14.36 17.81 0.73
N GLN A 282 -14.77 18.85 0.01
CA GLN A 282 -15.97 19.62 0.34
C GLN A 282 -17.23 18.72 0.33
N ALA A 283 -17.38 17.86 -0.68
CA ALA A 283 -18.48 16.90 -0.73
C ALA A 283 -18.41 15.88 0.43
N TRP A 284 -17.21 15.42 0.77
CA TRP A 284 -17.01 14.49 1.88
C TRP A 284 -17.34 15.10 3.24
N LEU A 285 -16.91 16.35 3.50
CA LEU A 285 -17.22 17.07 4.74
C LEU A 285 -18.72 17.30 4.92
N GLN A 286 -19.47 17.48 3.83
CA GLN A 286 -20.94 17.54 3.89
C GLN A 286 -21.56 16.17 4.21
N ALA A 287 -21.00 15.10 3.64
CA ALA A 287 -21.49 13.74 3.87
C ALA A 287 -21.12 13.21 5.28
N ALA A 288 -19.94 13.53 5.79
CA ALA A 288 -19.42 13.12 7.09
C ALA A 288 -19.10 14.35 7.96
N PRO A 289 -20.13 15.12 8.43
CA PRO A 289 -19.93 16.41 9.08
C PRO A 289 -19.22 16.34 10.44
N ASN A 290 -19.16 15.15 11.03
CA ASN A 290 -18.50 14.92 12.32
C ASN A 290 -17.05 14.41 12.17
N SER A 291 -16.56 14.29 10.94
CA SER A 291 -15.26 13.71 10.65
C SER A 291 -14.15 14.75 10.63
N ARG A 292 -13.06 14.49 11.34
CA ARG A 292 -11.76 15.08 11.03
C ARG A 292 -11.25 14.43 9.75
N VAL A 293 -10.89 15.23 8.76
CA VAL A 293 -10.38 14.74 7.48
C VAL A 293 -8.91 15.07 7.35
N LEU A 294 -8.08 14.08 7.11
CA LEU A 294 -6.64 14.24 6.93
C LEU A 294 -6.21 13.75 5.55
N ASN A 295 -5.41 14.55 4.86
CA ASN A 295 -4.66 14.13 3.68
C ASN A 295 -3.33 13.54 4.14
N MET A 296 -3.14 12.23 3.94
CA MET A 296 -1.97 11.47 4.37
C MET A 296 -1.03 11.24 3.18
N TYR A 297 0.26 11.40 3.40
CA TYR A 297 1.27 11.17 2.39
C TYR A 297 2.43 10.34 2.92
N GLY A 298 2.87 9.40 2.12
CA GLY A 298 4.10 8.61 2.33
C GLY A 298 4.25 7.52 1.29
N PRO A 299 5.47 7.17 0.91
CA PRO A 299 5.78 5.92 0.21
C PRO A 299 5.94 4.76 1.22
N THR A 300 5.80 3.54 0.75
CA THR A 300 5.96 2.31 1.55
C THR A 300 7.33 2.24 2.24
N GLU A 301 8.35 2.79 1.61
CA GLU A 301 9.72 2.90 2.12
C GLU A 301 9.84 3.76 3.39
N THR A 302 8.81 4.53 3.70
CA THR A 302 8.73 5.36 4.92
C THR A 302 7.57 4.96 5.85
N THR A 303 7.14 3.69 5.75
CA THR A 303 6.14 3.06 6.62
C THR A 303 4.79 3.77 6.57
N VAL A 304 3.98 3.46 5.56
CA VAL A 304 2.59 3.91 5.34
C VAL A 304 2.47 5.39 5.01
N ALA A 305 2.74 6.27 5.98
CA ALA A 305 2.68 7.72 5.79
C ALA A 305 3.70 8.43 6.68
N CYS A 306 4.24 9.55 6.17
CA CYS A 306 5.25 10.35 6.86
C CYS A 306 4.85 11.83 7.02
N ALA A 307 3.75 12.25 6.36
CA ALA A 307 3.19 13.59 6.45
C ALA A 307 1.66 13.56 6.52
N ALA A 308 1.07 14.61 7.08
CA ALA A 308 -0.36 14.79 7.14
C ALA A 308 -0.75 16.28 7.05
N PHE A 309 -1.90 16.53 6.41
CA PHE A 309 -2.56 17.81 6.40
C PHE A 309 -4.00 17.64 6.90
N GLU A 310 -4.36 18.27 8.01
CA GLU A 310 -5.75 18.25 8.50
C GLU A 310 -6.58 19.26 7.70
N VAL A 311 -7.61 18.77 7.05
CA VAL A 311 -8.45 19.54 6.15
C VAL A 311 -9.63 20.12 6.91
N THR A 312 -9.86 21.41 6.73
CA THR A 312 -11.04 22.12 7.22
C THR A 312 -11.86 22.66 6.04
N PRO A 313 -13.13 23.06 6.23
CA PRO A 313 -13.93 23.67 5.16
C PRO A 313 -13.25 24.85 4.48
N ASP A 314 -12.45 25.61 5.25
CA ASP A 314 -11.74 26.80 4.77
C ASP A 314 -10.31 26.55 4.33
N SER A 315 -9.86 25.29 4.36
CA SER A 315 -8.48 24.96 3.95
C SER A 315 -8.23 25.33 2.51
N PRO A 316 -7.13 26.06 2.21
CA PRO A 316 -6.75 26.36 0.85
C PRO A 316 -6.30 25.08 0.13
N GLY A 317 -6.71 24.92 -1.13
CA GLY A 317 -6.04 23.99 -2.04
C GLY A 317 -4.79 24.63 -2.64
N ASP A 318 -3.97 23.87 -3.34
CA ASP A 318 -2.93 24.46 -4.18
C ASP A 318 -3.61 25.33 -5.25
N PRO A 319 -3.30 26.64 -5.33
CA PRO A 319 -3.89 27.52 -6.35
C PRO A 319 -3.64 27.04 -7.79
N GLN A 320 -2.57 26.27 -8.03
CA GLN A 320 -2.21 25.79 -9.36
C GLN A 320 -2.93 24.48 -9.75
N HIS A 321 -3.21 23.61 -8.77
CA HIS A 321 -3.69 22.25 -9.04
C HIS A 321 -5.01 21.89 -8.37
N ALA A 322 -5.61 22.79 -7.59
CA ALA A 322 -6.87 22.56 -6.86
C ALA A 322 -6.87 21.28 -5.98
N VAL A 323 -5.69 20.84 -5.55
CA VAL A 323 -5.48 19.69 -4.66
C VAL A 323 -5.09 20.15 -3.26
N MET A 324 -5.32 19.29 -2.27
CA MET A 324 -4.95 19.57 -0.87
C MET A 324 -3.45 19.39 -0.67
N PRO A 325 -2.83 20.21 0.23
CA PRO A 325 -1.43 20.06 0.61
C PRO A 325 -1.11 18.68 1.21
N LEU A 326 0.17 18.29 1.18
CA LEU A 326 0.67 17.13 1.94
C LEU A 326 0.84 17.46 3.44
N GLY A 327 1.00 18.75 3.75
CA GLY A 327 1.07 19.25 5.12
C GLY A 327 2.46 19.16 5.74
N GLY A 328 2.48 18.87 7.05
CA GLY A 328 3.70 18.75 7.83
C GLY A 328 4.11 17.30 8.10
N ALA A 329 5.33 17.11 8.59
CA ALA A 329 5.84 15.81 8.99
C ALA A 329 5.04 15.22 10.15
N LEU A 330 4.82 13.91 10.13
CA LEU A 330 4.28 13.17 11.27
C LEU A 330 5.26 13.22 12.46
N PRO A 331 4.78 12.97 13.70
CA PRO A 331 5.64 12.98 14.88
C PRO A 331 6.89 12.13 14.70
N GLY A 332 8.06 12.74 14.92
CA GLY A 332 9.36 12.11 14.78
C GLY A 332 9.91 12.03 13.35
N MET A 333 9.11 12.36 12.32
CA MET A 333 9.56 12.40 10.93
C MET A 333 10.13 13.77 10.57
N GLU A 334 10.96 13.81 9.53
CA GLU A 334 11.52 15.02 8.96
C GLU A 334 11.31 15.06 7.45
N LEU A 335 10.94 16.23 6.93
CA LEU A 335 10.77 16.52 5.51
C LEU A 335 11.73 17.61 5.11
N LEU A 336 12.38 17.46 3.96
CA LEU A 336 13.33 18.44 3.44
C LEU A 336 13.21 18.53 1.92
N ILE A 337 13.15 19.73 1.38
CA ILE A 337 13.15 19.95 -0.06
C ILE A 337 14.55 20.32 -0.50
N VAL A 338 15.07 19.63 -1.53
CA VAL A 338 16.42 19.79 -2.02
C VAL A 338 16.47 19.98 -3.54
N ASP A 339 17.55 20.63 -3.99
CA ASP A 339 17.86 20.75 -5.41
C ASP A 339 18.53 19.48 -5.99
N ALA A 340 18.94 19.52 -7.24
CA ALA A 340 19.61 18.41 -7.93
C ALA A 340 20.97 18.02 -7.32
N ALA A 341 21.62 18.95 -6.59
CA ALA A 341 22.86 18.71 -5.87
C ALA A 341 22.63 18.19 -4.44
N LEU A 342 21.38 17.94 -4.07
CA LEU A 342 20.92 17.58 -2.72
C LEU A 342 21.18 18.68 -1.68
N ALA A 343 21.28 19.95 -2.09
CA ALA A 343 21.33 21.07 -1.18
C ALA A 343 19.90 21.54 -0.84
N PRO A 344 19.62 21.93 0.42
CA PRO A 344 18.32 22.49 0.78
C PRO A 344 17.97 23.72 -0.04
N VAL A 345 16.77 23.78 -0.58
CA VAL A 345 16.27 24.96 -1.32
C VAL A 345 15.77 26.04 -0.37
N ALA A 346 15.66 27.27 -0.84
CA ALA A 346 15.06 28.36 -0.07
C ALA A 346 13.54 28.12 0.14
N PRO A 347 12.94 28.63 1.22
CA PRO A 347 11.49 28.51 1.45
C PRO A 347 10.68 29.02 0.24
N GLY A 348 9.75 28.22 -0.25
CA GLY A 348 8.91 28.51 -1.41
C GLY A 348 9.49 28.08 -2.76
N GLU A 349 10.75 27.70 -2.83
CA GLU A 349 11.35 27.10 -4.02
C GLU A 349 10.98 25.63 -4.16
N SER A 350 10.97 25.16 -5.41
CA SER A 350 10.64 23.79 -5.76
C SER A 350 11.87 22.91 -5.79
N GLY A 351 11.74 21.67 -5.35
CA GLY A 351 12.80 20.68 -5.38
C GLY A 351 12.29 19.26 -5.14
N GLU A 352 13.21 18.30 -4.97
CA GLU A 352 12.86 16.92 -4.60
C GLU A 352 12.61 16.83 -3.09
N LEU A 353 11.52 16.13 -2.71
CA LEU A 353 11.21 15.86 -1.32
C LEU A 353 12.05 14.71 -0.77
N LEU A 354 12.89 15.00 0.23
CA LEU A 354 13.57 14.01 1.07
C LEU A 354 12.78 13.73 2.34
N ILE A 355 12.78 12.47 2.77
CA ILE A 355 12.06 12.00 3.95
C ILE A 355 13.05 11.31 4.89
N GLY A 356 13.14 11.78 6.13
CA GLY A 356 13.98 11.24 7.19
C GLY A 356 13.17 10.87 8.42
N GLY A 357 13.78 10.12 9.35
CA GLY A 357 13.16 9.79 10.62
C GLY A 357 13.01 8.29 10.91
N PRO A 358 12.43 7.93 12.07
CA PRO A 358 12.41 6.56 12.58
C PRO A 358 11.56 5.58 11.76
N GLN A 359 10.67 6.05 10.89
CA GLN A 359 9.84 5.21 10.04
C GLN A 359 10.56 4.77 8.75
N LEU A 360 11.78 5.26 8.49
CA LEU A 360 12.52 4.98 7.26
C LEU A 360 13.00 3.52 7.21
N ALA A 361 12.62 2.77 6.17
CA ALA A 361 13.09 1.42 5.91
C ALA A 361 14.61 1.35 5.77
N ALA A 362 15.19 0.18 6.06
CA ALA A 362 16.64 -0.02 5.94
C ALA A 362 17.15 -0.03 4.49
N GLY A 363 16.30 -0.27 3.53
CA GLY A 363 16.54 -0.42 2.10
C GLY A 363 15.55 -1.41 1.54
N TYR A 364 15.72 -1.81 0.30
CA TYR A 364 14.96 -2.92 -0.28
C TYR A 364 15.52 -4.27 0.15
N LEU A 365 14.71 -5.32 -0.02
CA LEU A 365 15.03 -6.67 0.42
C LEU A 365 16.27 -7.24 -0.29
N SER A 366 16.40 -7.02 -1.60
CA SER A 366 17.60 -7.32 -2.36
C SER A 366 18.62 -6.18 -2.20
N ALA A 367 19.86 -6.55 -1.85
CA ALA A 367 20.97 -5.58 -1.80
C ALA A 367 21.28 -4.97 -3.17
N ASP A 368 21.08 -5.76 -4.24
CA ASP A 368 21.33 -5.36 -5.62
C ASP A 368 20.17 -4.59 -6.26
N GLU A 369 19.10 -4.30 -5.50
CA GLU A 369 17.96 -3.52 -6.02
C GLU A 369 18.42 -2.10 -6.40
N PRO A 370 18.27 -1.69 -7.67
CA PRO A 370 18.73 -0.37 -8.11
C PRO A 370 18.12 0.80 -7.31
N GLY A 371 16.92 0.61 -6.81
CA GLY A 371 16.22 1.58 -5.97
C GLY A 371 16.91 1.87 -4.63
N ASN A 372 17.90 1.06 -4.21
CA ASN A 372 18.66 1.32 -2.98
C ASN A 372 19.46 2.63 -3.03
N CYS A 373 19.81 3.12 -4.21
CA CYS A 373 20.45 4.44 -4.37
C CYS A 373 19.56 5.63 -3.92
N ARG A 374 18.26 5.40 -3.72
CA ARG A 374 17.35 6.42 -3.17
C ARG A 374 17.52 6.63 -1.66
N PHE A 375 18.15 5.69 -0.95
CA PHE A 375 18.49 5.83 0.47
C PHE A 375 19.87 6.47 0.60
N VAL A 376 19.90 7.76 0.92
CA VAL A 376 21.16 8.54 1.02
C VAL A 376 21.51 8.86 2.46
N SER A 377 22.81 8.87 2.78
CA SER A 377 23.33 9.28 4.10
C SER A 377 23.90 10.67 3.99
N MET A 378 23.21 11.65 4.58
CA MET A 378 23.59 13.06 4.56
C MET A 378 23.15 13.75 5.84
N SER A 379 23.96 14.71 6.31
CA SER A 379 23.63 15.54 7.46
C SER A 379 23.29 16.96 7.01
N TYR A 380 22.18 17.48 7.52
CA TYR A 380 21.72 18.82 7.21
C TYR A 380 21.65 19.68 8.48
N PRO A 381 22.00 20.99 8.41
CA PRO A 381 21.91 21.89 9.55
C PRO A 381 20.47 21.92 10.14
N GLY A 382 20.37 21.80 11.46
CA GLY A 382 19.09 21.85 12.17
C GLY A 382 18.22 20.58 12.00
N ARG A 383 18.77 19.51 11.43
CA ARG A 383 18.09 18.21 11.28
C ARG A 383 18.76 17.14 12.12
N THR A 384 17.97 16.20 12.62
CA THR A 384 18.45 15.06 13.42
C THR A 384 18.70 13.81 12.58
N SER A 385 17.98 13.67 11.47
CA SER A 385 18.14 12.55 10.54
C SER A 385 19.48 12.63 9.81
N GLN A 386 20.19 11.51 9.79
CA GLN A 386 21.42 11.32 9.01
C GLN A 386 21.20 10.44 7.79
N ARG A 387 20.02 9.86 7.66
CA ARG A 387 19.63 9.01 6.56
C ARG A 387 18.28 9.45 6.01
N TRP A 388 18.19 9.52 4.69
CA TRP A 388 17.06 10.09 3.97
C TRP A 388 16.64 9.21 2.82
N TYR A 389 15.34 9.18 2.54
CA TYR A 389 14.78 8.58 1.34
C TYR A 389 14.44 9.66 0.33
N ARG A 390 14.96 9.53 -0.88
CA ARG A 390 14.65 10.35 -2.04
C ARG A 390 13.32 9.89 -2.63
N SER A 391 12.27 10.68 -2.48
CA SER A 391 10.93 10.28 -2.90
C SER A 391 10.72 10.31 -4.42
N SER A 392 11.51 11.09 -5.13
CA SER A 392 11.29 11.53 -6.52
C SER A 392 9.98 12.31 -6.69
N ASP A 393 9.41 12.83 -5.62
CA ASP A 393 8.28 13.75 -5.66
C ASP A 393 8.81 15.18 -5.69
N ALA A 394 8.39 15.96 -6.70
CA ALA A 394 8.62 17.40 -6.73
C ALA A 394 7.67 18.07 -5.72
N ALA A 395 8.20 18.94 -4.90
CA ALA A 395 7.44 19.62 -3.87
C ALA A 395 7.98 21.03 -3.61
N ARG A 396 7.18 21.86 -2.95
CA ARG A 396 7.58 23.15 -2.40
C ARG A 396 6.95 23.35 -1.03
N GLU A 397 7.59 24.12 -0.17
CA GLU A 397 7.02 24.52 1.10
C GLU A 397 6.21 25.83 0.93
N VAL A 398 4.96 25.84 1.43
CA VAL A 398 4.09 27.01 1.38
C VAL A 398 3.68 27.40 2.79
N ALA A 399 3.89 28.66 3.14
CA ALA A 399 3.54 29.19 4.46
C ALA A 399 2.09 28.91 4.82
N GLY A 400 1.85 28.34 6.00
CA GLY A 400 0.49 27.97 6.48
C GLY A 400 -0.11 26.71 5.86
N GLN A 401 0.53 26.10 4.86
CA GLN A 401 0.06 24.87 4.22
C GLN A 401 1.04 23.68 4.39
N GLY A 402 2.32 23.99 4.72
CA GLY A 402 3.38 22.98 4.74
C GLY A 402 3.82 22.58 3.33
N ILE A 403 4.06 21.29 3.14
CA ILE A 403 4.53 20.74 1.86
C ILE A 403 3.38 20.63 0.87
N VAL A 404 3.61 21.15 -0.34
CA VAL A 404 2.67 21.06 -1.48
C VAL A 404 3.32 20.22 -2.58
N PHE A 405 2.60 19.20 -3.04
CA PHE A 405 3.03 18.32 -4.13
C PHE A 405 2.94 19.01 -5.49
N GLN A 406 3.94 18.83 -6.33
CA GLN A 406 4.02 19.44 -7.65
C GLN A 406 4.15 18.44 -8.81
N GLY A 407 4.09 17.13 -8.50
CA GLY A 407 4.22 16.08 -9.49
C GLY A 407 5.39 15.15 -9.22
N ARG A 408 5.67 14.26 -10.15
CA ARG A 408 6.76 13.29 -10.08
C ARG A 408 7.95 13.73 -10.94
N LEU A 409 9.15 13.45 -10.45
CA LEU A 409 10.41 13.63 -11.19
C LEU A 409 10.77 12.39 -12.02
N ASP A 410 10.09 11.27 -11.81
CA ASP A 410 10.24 10.01 -12.54
C ASP A 410 8.94 9.65 -13.30
N THR A 411 8.91 8.43 -13.87
CA THR A 411 7.79 7.90 -14.66
C THR A 411 6.78 7.11 -13.85
N GLN A 412 6.96 7.03 -12.53
CA GLN A 412 6.04 6.34 -11.65
C GLN A 412 4.68 7.05 -11.59
N ILE A 413 3.62 6.29 -11.59
CA ILE A 413 2.24 6.82 -11.48
C ILE A 413 1.46 6.07 -10.40
N LYS A 414 0.29 6.61 -10.07
CA LYS A 414 -0.69 5.93 -9.22
C LYS A 414 -2.03 5.82 -9.95
N ILE A 415 -2.60 4.61 -10.00
CA ILE A 415 -3.93 4.36 -10.55
C ILE A 415 -4.77 3.72 -9.46
N ARG A 416 -5.82 4.42 -9.00
CA ARG A 416 -6.69 3.98 -7.90
C ARG A 416 -5.88 3.54 -6.67
N GLY A 417 -4.88 4.34 -6.30
CA GLY A 417 -3.98 4.08 -5.18
C GLY A 417 -2.88 3.06 -5.44
N ASN A 418 -2.93 2.33 -6.55
CA ASN A 418 -1.89 1.35 -6.88
C ASN A 418 -0.69 2.06 -7.49
N ARG A 419 0.49 1.88 -6.88
CA ARG A 419 1.76 2.38 -7.37
C ARG A 419 2.22 1.53 -8.56
N ILE A 420 2.49 2.15 -9.69
CA ILE A 420 2.85 1.50 -10.94
C ILE A 420 4.13 2.16 -11.48
N GLU A 421 5.16 1.35 -11.70
CA GLU A 421 6.31 1.73 -12.52
C GLU A 421 5.93 1.47 -13.98
N LEU A 422 5.92 2.49 -14.82
CA LEU A 422 5.56 2.31 -16.24
C LEU A 422 6.50 1.33 -16.94
N GLU A 423 7.76 1.31 -16.54
CA GLU A 423 8.77 0.38 -17.06
C GLU A 423 8.42 -1.09 -16.79
N GLU A 424 7.81 -1.42 -15.65
CA GLU A 424 7.32 -2.79 -15.37
C GLU A 424 6.29 -3.20 -16.41
N VAL A 425 5.36 -2.31 -16.69
CA VAL A 425 4.30 -2.56 -17.69
C VAL A 425 4.92 -2.67 -19.10
N GLU A 426 5.84 -1.78 -19.44
CA GLU A 426 6.56 -1.79 -20.72
C GLU A 426 7.30 -3.11 -20.96
N HIS A 427 8.03 -3.61 -19.95
CA HIS A 427 8.73 -4.90 -20.04
C HIS A 427 7.77 -6.06 -20.30
N VAL A 428 6.63 -6.11 -19.60
CA VAL A 428 5.64 -7.18 -19.78
C VAL A 428 4.97 -7.07 -21.16
N VAL A 429 4.57 -5.86 -21.58
CA VAL A 429 3.97 -5.64 -22.90
C VAL A 429 4.97 -6.02 -24.00
N GLN A 430 6.23 -5.60 -23.90
CA GLN A 430 7.28 -5.93 -24.87
C GLN A 430 7.50 -7.45 -24.98
N ALA A 431 7.58 -8.15 -23.83
CA ALA A 431 7.72 -9.60 -23.81
C ALA A 431 6.50 -10.33 -24.41
N CYS A 432 5.28 -9.82 -24.19
CA CYS A 432 4.05 -10.39 -24.74
C CYS A 432 3.84 -10.11 -26.23
N SER A 433 4.31 -8.95 -26.70
CA SER A 433 4.14 -8.49 -28.10
C SER A 433 5.31 -8.81 -29.00
N GLN A 434 6.47 -9.15 -28.42
CA GLN A 434 7.76 -9.21 -29.10
C GLN A 434 8.08 -7.92 -29.90
N ALA A 435 7.58 -6.78 -29.41
CA ALA A 435 7.79 -5.48 -30.05
C ALA A 435 9.25 -5.05 -29.95
N ALA A 436 9.74 -4.38 -31.01
CA ALA A 436 11.07 -3.79 -30.99
C ALA A 436 11.19 -2.67 -29.94
N LEU A 437 10.16 -1.82 -29.86
CA LEU A 437 10.06 -0.76 -28.86
C LEU A 437 8.65 -0.76 -28.25
N CYS A 438 8.59 -0.42 -26.96
CA CYS A 438 7.35 -0.24 -26.22
C CYS A 438 7.44 1.01 -25.36
N ALA A 439 6.33 1.74 -25.26
CA ALA A 439 6.17 2.83 -24.32
C ALA A 439 4.75 2.81 -23.74
N VAL A 440 4.62 3.09 -22.44
CA VAL A 440 3.33 3.15 -21.75
C VAL A 440 3.11 4.56 -21.22
N VAL A 441 1.89 5.04 -21.38
CA VAL A 441 1.46 6.34 -20.83
C VAL A 441 0.21 6.18 -19.99
N ALA A 442 0.09 7.05 -18.99
CA ALA A 442 -1.12 7.20 -18.21
C ALA A 442 -2.19 7.92 -19.03
N TRP A 443 -3.41 7.38 -19.12
CA TRP A 443 -4.51 7.97 -19.87
C TRP A 443 -5.88 7.42 -19.44
N PRO A 444 -6.95 8.25 -19.34
CA PRO A 444 -6.86 9.70 -19.27
C PRO A 444 -6.23 10.18 -17.96
N VAL A 445 -5.77 11.43 -17.94
CA VAL A 445 -5.30 12.09 -16.71
C VAL A 445 -6.21 13.29 -16.47
N ASP A 446 -6.77 13.40 -15.26
CA ASP A 446 -7.64 14.52 -14.87
C ASP A 446 -6.86 15.77 -14.44
N ASP A 447 -7.58 16.88 -14.18
CA ASP A 447 -7.01 18.17 -13.77
C ASP A 447 -6.25 18.09 -12.43
N ALA A 448 -6.50 17.07 -11.62
CA ALA A 448 -5.77 16.81 -10.38
C ALA A 448 -4.52 15.93 -10.59
N GLY A 449 -4.21 15.54 -11.83
CA GLY A 449 -3.08 14.70 -12.19
C GLY A 449 -3.31 13.20 -11.89
N ARG A 450 -4.57 12.75 -11.71
CA ARG A 450 -4.88 11.35 -11.45
C ARG A 450 -5.07 10.59 -12.76
N ALA A 451 -4.40 9.44 -12.86
CA ALA A 451 -4.51 8.57 -14.02
C ALA A 451 -5.73 7.64 -13.93
N GLY A 452 -6.53 7.59 -15.00
CA GLY A 452 -7.67 6.68 -15.13
C GLY A 452 -7.31 5.28 -15.60
N GLY A 453 -6.20 5.14 -16.31
CA GLY A 453 -5.71 3.88 -16.86
C GLY A 453 -4.38 4.01 -17.59
N LEU A 454 -4.05 3.00 -18.40
CA LEU A 454 -2.82 2.91 -19.17
C LEU A 454 -3.13 2.65 -20.65
N ILE A 455 -2.34 3.26 -21.54
CA ILE A 455 -2.27 2.91 -22.96
C ILE A 455 -0.82 2.54 -23.29
N ALA A 456 -0.63 1.40 -23.96
CA ALA A 456 0.68 0.97 -24.45
C ALA A 456 0.81 1.21 -25.95
N PHE A 457 1.94 1.78 -26.34
CA PHE A 457 2.35 2.00 -27.74
C PHE A 457 3.50 1.05 -28.07
N VAL A 458 3.39 0.37 -29.19
CA VAL A 458 4.35 -0.65 -29.62
C VAL A 458 4.71 -0.49 -31.09
N THR A 459 5.94 -0.91 -31.45
CA THR A 459 6.37 -0.96 -32.85
C THR A 459 6.64 -2.39 -33.26
N SER A 460 6.33 -2.76 -34.53
CA SER A 460 6.70 -4.05 -35.11
C SER A 460 6.30 -5.26 -34.25
N THR A 461 5.01 -5.41 -33.95
CA THR A 461 4.48 -6.46 -33.04
C THR A 461 4.26 -7.79 -33.77
N GLN A 462 4.31 -8.89 -32.99
CA GLN A 462 3.73 -10.17 -33.36
C GLN A 462 2.40 -10.37 -32.59
N GLY A 463 1.36 -10.72 -33.32
CA GLY A 463 0.02 -10.93 -32.76
C GLY A 463 -0.87 -9.67 -32.75
N SER A 464 -2.13 -9.89 -32.49
CA SER A 464 -3.14 -8.82 -32.41
C SER A 464 -3.11 -8.13 -31.05
N ALA A 465 -3.59 -6.88 -30.97
CA ALA A 465 -3.74 -6.13 -29.71
C ALA A 465 -4.51 -6.94 -28.64
N LEU A 466 -5.55 -7.69 -29.03
CA LEU A 466 -6.33 -8.53 -28.11
C LEU A 466 -5.50 -9.68 -27.53
N GLN A 467 -4.68 -10.35 -28.34
CA GLN A 467 -3.80 -11.44 -27.88
C GLN A 467 -2.74 -10.90 -26.92
N ILE A 468 -2.15 -9.74 -27.21
CA ILE A 468 -1.17 -9.08 -26.34
C ILE A 468 -1.83 -8.73 -25.00
N LEU A 469 -3.02 -8.13 -25.01
CA LEU A 469 -3.75 -7.80 -23.78
C LEU A 469 -4.10 -9.04 -22.95
N GLN A 470 -4.49 -10.14 -23.59
CA GLN A 470 -4.75 -11.42 -22.89
C GLN A 470 -3.50 -11.97 -22.22
N ALA A 471 -2.35 -11.93 -22.91
CA ALA A 471 -1.06 -12.36 -22.35
C ALA A 471 -0.61 -11.44 -21.18
N CYS A 472 -0.84 -10.14 -21.28
CA CYS A 472 -0.56 -9.19 -20.19
C CYS A 472 -1.40 -9.47 -18.93
N ARG A 473 -2.68 -9.84 -19.08
CA ARG A 473 -3.58 -10.19 -17.95
C ARG A 473 -3.10 -11.42 -17.16
N GLN A 474 -2.30 -12.29 -17.76
CA GLN A 474 -1.71 -13.45 -17.08
C GLN A 474 -0.46 -13.11 -16.27
N ARG A 475 0.09 -11.89 -16.43
CA ARG A 475 1.36 -11.47 -15.82
C ARG A 475 1.23 -10.23 -14.94
N LEU A 476 0.33 -9.30 -15.31
CA LEU A 476 0.11 -8.04 -14.61
C LEU A 476 -1.15 -8.09 -13.74
N PRO A 477 -1.14 -7.45 -12.56
CA PRO A 477 -2.37 -7.18 -11.82
C PRO A 477 -3.35 -6.38 -12.69
N VAL A 478 -4.65 -6.56 -12.47
CA VAL A 478 -5.72 -5.95 -13.29
C VAL A 478 -5.56 -4.43 -13.45
N TYR A 479 -5.12 -3.74 -12.40
CA TYR A 479 -4.93 -2.27 -12.41
C TYR A 479 -3.73 -1.81 -13.24
N ALA A 480 -2.77 -2.70 -13.53
CA ALA A 480 -1.57 -2.41 -14.33
C ALA A 480 -1.69 -2.90 -15.78
N VAL A 481 -2.78 -3.59 -16.16
CA VAL A 481 -3.00 -4.01 -17.54
C VAL A 481 -3.40 -2.81 -18.39
N PRO A 482 -2.71 -2.52 -19.51
CA PRO A 482 -3.13 -1.46 -20.42
C PRO A 482 -4.57 -1.67 -20.92
N GLN A 483 -5.33 -0.58 -21.03
CA GLN A 483 -6.69 -0.62 -21.58
C GLN A 483 -6.67 -0.82 -23.09
N ARG A 484 -5.59 -0.37 -23.74
CA ARG A 484 -5.42 -0.43 -25.20
C ARG A 484 -3.95 -0.65 -25.56
N ILE A 485 -3.72 -1.41 -26.63
CA ILE A 485 -2.42 -1.49 -27.32
C ILE A 485 -2.58 -0.75 -28.65
N VAL A 486 -1.70 0.21 -28.90
CA VAL A 486 -1.67 1.01 -30.13
C VAL A 486 -0.36 0.70 -30.87
N GLN A 487 -0.47 0.26 -32.12
CA GLN A 487 0.69 0.04 -32.95
C GLN A 487 1.02 1.31 -33.73
N LEU A 488 2.30 1.70 -33.72
CA LEU A 488 2.85 2.82 -34.47
C LEU A 488 4.03 2.32 -35.33
N ASP A 489 4.27 2.97 -36.45
CA ASP A 489 5.46 2.67 -37.28
C ASP A 489 6.75 3.05 -36.54
N ALA A 490 6.73 4.15 -35.79
CA ALA A 490 7.83 4.61 -34.94
C ALA A 490 7.28 5.34 -33.69
N LEU A 491 7.98 5.22 -32.57
CA LEU A 491 7.67 6.01 -31.38
C LEU A 491 8.26 7.44 -31.51
N PRO A 492 7.53 8.49 -31.14
CA PRO A 492 8.05 9.85 -31.15
C PRO A 492 9.21 10.01 -30.16
N LEU A 493 10.24 10.73 -30.58
CA LEU A 493 11.42 11.03 -29.77
C LEU A 493 11.47 12.53 -29.44
N ASN A 494 11.87 12.86 -28.23
CA ASN A 494 12.15 14.24 -27.83
C ASN A 494 13.50 14.73 -28.38
N ALA A 495 13.85 15.99 -28.13
CA ALA A 495 15.08 16.61 -28.60
C ALA A 495 16.38 15.90 -28.14
N ASN A 496 16.30 15.09 -27.09
CA ASN A 496 17.42 14.32 -26.53
C ASN A 496 17.46 12.86 -27.05
N GLY A 497 16.62 12.50 -28.02
CA GLY A 497 16.54 11.15 -28.58
C GLY A 497 15.85 10.12 -27.66
N LYS A 498 15.16 10.53 -26.60
CA LYS A 498 14.36 9.68 -25.73
C LYS A 498 12.90 9.67 -26.18
N ILE A 499 12.16 8.62 -25.87
CA ILE A 499 10.72 8.50 -26.17
C ILE A 499 9.98 9.70 -25.57
N ASP A 500 9.20 10.39 -26.39
CA ASP A 500 8.39 11.55 -26.00
C ASP A 500 7.00 11.08 -25.54
N ARG A 501 6.89 10.79 -24.23
CA ARG A 501 5.61 10.37 -23.62
C ARG A 501 4.55 11.46 -23.66
N LYS A 502 4.92 12.75 -23.75
CA LYS A 502 3.97 13.84 -23.90
C LYS A 502 3.31 13.80 -25.28
N ALA A 503 4.10 13.64 -26.33
CA ALA A 503 3.56 13.47 -27.68
C ALA A 503 2.68 12.20 -27.78
N LEU A 504 3.02 11.11 -27.09
CA LEU A 504 2.18 9.90 -27.04
C LEU A 504 0.85 10.17 -26.30
N ALA A 505 0.84 10.94 -25.23
CA ALA A 505 -0.39 11.33 -24.55
C ALA A 505 -1.29 12.22 -25.42
N GLU A 506 -0.72 13.12 -26.22
CA GLU A 506 -1.45 13.91 -27.22
C GLU A 506 -2.07 13.02 -28.32
N CYS A 507 -1.37 11.96 -28.73
CA CYS A 507 -1.91 10.93 -29.63
C CYS A 507 -3.14 10.23 -29.04
N CYS A 508 -3.14 9.95 -27.71
CA CYS A 508 -4.30 9.35 -27.04
C CYS A 508 -5.55 10.22 -27.17
N ALA A 509 -5.43 11.53 -26.96
CA ALA A 509 -6.53 12.47 -27.13
C ALA A 509 -7.12 12.47 -28.55
N SER A 510 -6.26 12.35 -29.55
CA SER A 510 -6.67 12.26 -30.96
C SER A 510 -7.38 10.94 -31.29
N ILE A 511 -6.93 9.83 -30.70
CA ILE A 511 -7.54 8.50 -30.89
C ILE A 511 -8.93 8.46 -30.23
N ASP A 512 -9.11 9.05 -29.05
CA ASP A 512 -10.40 9.07 -28.36
C ASP A 512 -11.41 10.00 -29.06
N ALA A 513 -10.95 11.04 -29.74
CA ALA A 513 -11.80 11.93 -30.54
C ALA A 513 -12.32 11.25 -31.83
N LEU A 514 -11.71 10.16 -32.27
CA LEU A 514 -12.08 9.38 -33.47
C LEU A 514 -12.90 8.12 -33.15
N ALA A 515 -13.04 7.75 -31.87
CA ALA A 515 -13.76 6.57 -31.38
C ALA A 515 -15.13 6.92 -30.84
#